data_73384a2fa772cd99e7e1834d7c5f56e0
#
_entry.id   73384a2fa772cd99e7e1834d7c5f56e0
#
_cell.length_a   1.000
_cell.length_b   1.000
_cell.length_c   1.000
_cell.angle_alpha   90.00
_cell.angle_beta   90.00
_cell.angle_gamma   90.00
#
_symmetry.space_group_name_H-M   'P 1'
#
loop_
_entity.id
_entity.type
_entity.pdbx_description
1 polymer ?
#
loop_
_entity_poly.entity_id
_entity_poly.type
_entity_poly.pdbx_seq_one_letter_code
_entity_poly.pdbx_strand_id
1 'polypeptide(L)'
;MSKFWKILFASIISILLLLFCVFRNHIRQQICRNFSVRESELVKKEEFNELHFKVEVYDISRTFRNKWVARYNYFFNDELMAVYLPLEKYKFRNLVLKPVGSDEFTEKSVFRFNTLFFHEDFEATSGIIDDDELVGVKSPRKNRLAINDNGELMNSTDIRNSEFNDVLQAPYTFSVRNKAGGFRSLHYRQFLAIQNGDLIFISGNGNSLISWVDVQSFMKMKNIESVIALDGGASVDYFFQGANHDFNFSSIPFRRLWFNLNSPYYMEAELK
;
A
#
# COMPACT_ATOMS: atom_id res chain seq x y z
N MET A 1 -2.72 24.59 44.67
CA MET A 1 -1.74 24.18 43.64
C MET A 1 -1.00 25.45 43.19
N SER A 2 0.31 25.49 43.31
CA SER A 2 1.09 26.70 42.94
C SER A 2 1.00 26.93 41.42
N LYS A 3 1.24 28.18 40.98
CA LYS A 3 1.24 28.57 39.56
C LYS A 3 2.19 27.70 38.73
N PHE A 4 3.33 27.30 39.34
CA PHE A 4 4.30 26.39 38.74
C PHE A 4 3.69 25.02 38.38
N TRP A 5 2.95 24.38 39.29
CA TRP A 5 2.34 23.07 39.04
C TRP A 5 1.24 23.11 37.97
N LYS A 6 0.50 24.21 37.87
CA LYS A 6 -0.48 24.39 36.80
C LYS A 6 0.18 24.46 35.42
N ILE A 7 1.28 25.21 35.30
CA ILE A 7 2.05 25.34 34.06
C ILE A 7 2.67 24.00 33.68
N LEU A 8 3.33 23.32 34.63
CA LEU A 8 3.94 22.01 34.39
C LEU A 8 2.91 20.99 33.93
N PHE A 9 1.74 20.92 34.58
CA PHE A 9 0.66 20.00 34.19
C PHE A 9 0.08 20.32 32.81
N ALA A 10 -0.12 21.60 32.49
CA ALA A 10 -0.56 22.01 31.16
C ALA A 10 0.46 21.64 30.07
N SER A 11 1.77 21.82 30.34
CA SER A 11 2.84 21.43 29.40
C SER A 11 2.88 19.92 29.16
N ILE A 12 2.75 19.13 30.22
CA ILE A 12 2.70 17.66 30.09
C ILE A 12 1.50 17.22 29.25
N ILE A 13 0.31 17.78 29.50
CA ILE A 13 -0.88 17.46 28.72
C ILE A 13 -0.68 17.86 27.26
N SER A 14 -0.11 19.03 26.98
CA SER A 14 0.14 19.48 25.61
C SER A 14 1.12 18.55 24.89
N ILE A 15 2.18 18.09 25.56
CA ILE A 15 3.12 17.12 24.99
C ILE A 15 2.42 15.77 24.73
N LEU A 16 1.62 15.28 25.66
CA LEU A 16 0.87 14.02 25.48
C LEU A 16 -0.13 14.11 24.34
N LEU A 17 -0.83 15.24 24.19
CA LEU A 17 -1.73 15.47 23.07
C LEU A 17 -0.98 15.53 21.74
N LEU A 18 0.17 16.19 21.69
CA LEU A 18 1.02 16.24 20.51
C LEU A 18 1.51 14.82 20.12
N LEU A 19 2.00 14.06 21.07
CA LEU A 19 2.42 12.67 20.85
C LEU A 19 1.23 11.82 20.39
N PHE A 20 0.06 11.97 20.98
CA PHE A 20 -1.14 11.27 20.55
C PHE A 20 -1.52 11.62 19.09
N CYS A 21 -1.46 12.91 18.71
CA CYS A 21 -1.73 13.33 17.33
C CYS A 21 -0.74 12.72 16.34
N VAL A 22 0.56 12.68 16.70
CA VAL A 22 1.62 12.12 15.85
C VAL A 22 1.47 10.61 15.70
N PHE A 23 1.20 9.90 16.81
CA PHE A 23 1.15 8.44 16.81
C PHE A 23 -0.27 7.87 16.67
N ARG A 24 -1.28 8.72 16.52
CA ARG A 24 -2.69 8.31 16.44
C ARG A 24 -2.93 7.18 15.43
N ASN A 25 -2.36 7.30 14.24
CA ASN A 25 -2.55 6.32 13.18
C ASN A 25 -1.88 4.99 13.50
N HIS A 26 -0.69 5.03 14.10
CA HIS A 26 -0.01 3.83 14.54
C HIS A 26 -0.77 3.13 15.68
N ILE A 27 -1.22 3.87 16.68
CA ILE A 27 -2.03 3.35 17.81
C ILE A 27 -3.31 2.73 17.25
N ARG A 28 -4.00 3.43 16.35
CA ARG A 28 -5.19 2.92 15.67
C ARG A 28 -4.92 1.59 14.96
N GLN A 29 -3.85 1.50 14.19
CA GLN A 29 -3.43 0.28 13.51
C GLN A 29 -3.22 -0.87 14.50
N GLN A 30 -2.51 -0.63 15.61
CA GLN A 30 -2.25 -1.67 16.62
C GLN A 30 -3.53 -2.17 17.30
N ILE A 31 -4.47 -1.28 17.57
CA ILE A 31 -5.77 -1.65 18.13
C ILE A 31 -6.61 -2.43 17.12
N CYS A 32 -6.72 -1.91 15.90
CA CYS A 32 -7.60 -2.44 14.86
C CYS A 32 -7.10 -3.73 14.21
N ARG A 33 -5.81 -4.04 14.31
CA ARG A 33 -5.23 -5.29 13.73
C ARG A 33 -5.90 -6.56 14.27
N ASN A 34 -6.55 -6.49 15.43
CA ASN A 34 -7.29 -7.61 16.02
C ASN A 34 -8.77 -7.65 15.58
N PHE A 35 -9.23 -6.67 14.81
CA PHE A 35 -10.60 -6.53 14.40
C PHE A 35 -10.85 -7.25 13.06
N SER A 36 -11.40 -8.46 13.17
CA SER A 36 -11.71 -9.27 11.98
C SER A 36 -13.03 -8.83 11.35
N VAL A 37 -12.94 -8.32 10.13
CA VAL A 37 -14.10 -7.96 9.31
C VAL A 37 -14.83 -9.23 8.86
N ARG A 38 -16.16 -9.23 8.96
CA ARG A 38 -17.02 -10.32 8.49
C ARG A 38 -17.50 -10.06 7.08
N GLU A 39 -18.06 -8.88 6.85
CA GLU A 39 -18.63 -8.43 5.59
C GLU A 39 -18.29 -6.97 5.37
N SER A 40 -18.21 -6.57 4.13
CA SER A 40 -17.91 -5.21 3.72
C SER A 40 -18.75 -4.84 2.51
N GLU A 41 -19.27 -3.63 2.51
CA GLU A 41 -19.95 -2.99 1.39
C GLU A 41 -19.21 -1.71 1.02
N LEU A 42 -19.07 -1.46 -0.28
CA LEU A 42 -18.38 -0.29 -0.82
C LEU A 42 -19.39 0.57 -1.59
N VAL A 43 -19.37 1.85 -1.28
CA VAL A 43 -20.16 2.86 -2.01
C VAL A 43 -19.19 3.85 -2.62
N LYS A 44 -19.25 4.01 -3.95
CA LYS A 44 -18.40 4.97 -4.65
C LYS A 44 -18.73 6.38 -4.16
N LYS A 45 -17.72 7.06 -3.62
CA LYS A 45 -17.81 8.41 -3.07
C LYS A 45 -17.37 9.44 -4.09
N GLU A 46 -16.18 9.26 -4.66
CA GLU A 46 -15.54 10.23 -5.54
C GLU A 46 -14.83 9.54 -6.70
N GLU A 47 -14.66 10.28 -7.78
CA GLU A 47 -13.84 9.89 -8.93
C GLU A 47 -13.06 11.11 -9.41
N PHE A 48 -11.74 10.92 -9.55
CA PHE A 48 -10.84 11.92 -10.09
C PHE A 48 -10.26 11.43 -11.41
N ASN A 49 -10.44 12.20 -12.47
CA ASN A 49 -9.77 11.95 -13.74
C ASN A 49 -8.58 12.90 -13.84
N GLU A 50 -7.43 12.39 -13.50
CA GLU A 50 -6.17 13.09 -13.66
C GLU A 50 -5.65 12.95 -15.10
N LEU A 51 -4.65 13.78 -15.49
CA LEU A 51 -4.15 13.80 -16.87
C LEU A 51 -3.70 12.41 -17.35
N HIS A 52 -3.14 11.60 -16.46
CA HIS A 52 -2.48 10.36 -16.81
C HIS A 52 -3.11 9.12 -16.18
N PHE A 53 -3.91 9.27 -15.14
CA PHE A 53 -4.53 8.16 -14.41
C PHE A 53 -5.91 8.55 -13.88
N LYS A 54 -6.66 7.56 -13.45
CA LYS A 54 -7.96 7.75 -12.80
C LYS A 54 -7.88 7.25 -11.36
N VAL A 55 -8.52 7.95 -10.43
CA VAL A 55 -8.66 7.54 -9.03
C VAL A 55 -10.14 7.38 -8.70
N GLU A 56 -10.49 6.29 -8.06
CA GLU A 56 -11.81 6.07 -7.47
C GLU A 56 -11.68 5.89 -5.97
N VAL A 57 -12.52 6.60 -5.21
CA VAL A 57 -12.57 6.49 -3.75
C VAL A 57 -13.93 5.94 -3.33
N TYR A 58 -13.93 5.03 -2.38
CA TYR A 58 -15.11 4.32 -1.89
C TYR A 58 -15.22 4.43 -0.37
N ASP A 59 -16.38 4.85 0.13
CA ASP A 59 -16.73 4.69 1.53
C ASP A 59 -16.91 3.20 1.86
N ILE A 60 -16.43 2.78 3.03
CA ILE A 60 -16.48 1.38 3.45
C ILE A 60 -17.44 1.23 4.63
N SER A 61 -18.50 0.46 4.44
CA SER A 61 -19.37 -0.02 5.53
C SER A 61 -19.02 -1.45 5.90
N ARG A 62 -18.83 -1.75 7.19
CA ARG A 62 -18.35 -3.05 7.66
C ARG A 62 -19.21 -3.64 8.77
N THR A 63 -19.33 -4.96 8.75
CA THR A 63 -19.73 -5.74 9.91
C THR A 63 -18.53 -6.50 10.47
N PHE A 64 -18.46 -6.61 11.79
CA PHE A 64 -17.37 -7.29 12.48
C PHE A 64 -17.85 -8.58 13.14
N ARG A 65 -16.96 -9.55 13.30
CA ARG A 65 -17.25 -10.78 14.05
C ARG A 65 -17.57 -10.50 15.52
N ASN A 66 -16.92 -9.51 16.10
CA ASN A 66 -17.13 -9.10 17.48
C ASN A 66 -18.02 -7.84 17.54
N LYS A 67 -19.18 -7.96 18.16
CA LYS A 67 -20.15 -6.85 18.29
C LYS A 67 -19.63 -5.64 19.06
N TRP A 68 -18.68 -5.83 19.99
CA TRP A 68 -18.07 -4.72 20.72
C TRP A 68 -17.23 -3.82 19.81
N VAL A 69 -16.57 -4.40 18.83
CA VAL A 69 -15.76 -3.68 17.86
C VAL A 69 -16.61 -2.80 16.94
N ALA A 70 -17.81 -3.25 16.59
CA ALA A 70 -18.72 -2.49 15.74
C ALA A 70 -19.02 -1.09 16.30
N ARG A 71 -19.02 -0.93 17.63
CA ARG A 71 -19.24 0.37 18.30
C ARG A 71 -18.08 1.34 18.11
N TYR A 72 -16.85 0.86 17.99
CA TYR A 72 -15.67 1.71 17.79
C TYR A 72 -15.44 2.10 16.32
N ASN A 73 -15.93 1.30 15.38
CA ASN A 73 -15.80 1.61 13.95
C ASN A 73 -16.62 2.85 13.53
N TYR A 74 -17.62 3.22 14.30
CA TYR A 74 -18.42 4.44 14.07
C TYR A 74 -17.61 5.74 14.11
N PHE A 75 -16.41 5.71 14.70
CA PHE A 75 -15.53 6.88 14.79
C PHE A 75 -14.52 6.99 13.65
N PHE A 76 -14.49 6.04 12.71
CA PHE A 76 -13.50 6.01 11.64
C PHE A 76 -14.20 5.74 10.31
N ASN A 77 -14.35 6.78 9.51
CA ASN A 77 -14.75 6.65 8.11
C ASN A 77 -13.52 6.17 7.32
N ASP A 78 -13.40 4.86 7.17
CA ASP A 78 -12.36 4.29 6.31
C ASP A 78 -12.83 4.31 4.87
N GLU A 79 -11.89 4.58 3.99
CA GLU A 79 -12.10 4.65 2.55
C GLU A 79 -11.13 3.72 1.84
N LEU A 80 -11.58 3.10 0.76
CA LEU A 80 -10.73 2.38 -0.18
C LEU A 80 -10.46 3.29 -1.37
N MET A 81 -9.19 3.37 -1.78
CA MET A 81 -8.75 4.07 -2.98
C MET A 81 -8.28 3.05 -4.02
N ALA A 82 -8.70 3.25 -5.26
CA ALA A 82 -8.21 2.50 -6.41
C ALA A 82 -7.67 3.48 -7.46
N VAL A 83 -6.39 3.32 -7.84
CA VAL A 83 -5.72 4.12 -8.87
C VAL A 83 -5.55 3.25 -10.10
N TYR A 84 -6.07 3.70 -11.24
CA TYR A 84 -6.02 3.03 -12.53
C TYR A 84 -4.97 3.68 -13.41
N LEU A 85 -3.97 2.92 -13.80
CA LEU A 85 -2.80 3.36 -14.55
C LEU A 85 -2.78 2.61 -15.89
N PRO A 86 -3.10 3.27 -17.02
CA PRO A 86 -3.05 2.63 -18.34
C PRO A 86 -1.63 2.17 -18.66
N LEU A 87 -1.43 0.85 -18.79
CA LEU A 87 -0.10 0.24 -18.99
C LEU A 87 0.61 0.77 -20.24
N GLU A 88 -0.15 1.11 -21.28
CA GLU A 88 0.40 1.64 -22.53
C GLU A 88 1.10 3.00 -22.39
N LYS A 89 0.76 3.78 -21.35
CA LYS A 89 1.29 5.14 -21.12
C LYS A 89 2.59 5.17 -20.33
N TYR A 90 2.93 4.07 -19.66
CA TYR A 90 4.03 4.06 -18.69
C TYR A 90 5.13 3.09 -19.03
N LYS A 91 6.34 3.48 -18.62
CA LYS A 91 7.47 2.58 -18.39
C LYS A 91 7.60 2.33 -16.90
N PHE A 92 7.79 1.07 -16.55
CA PHE A 92 7.91 0.63 -15.16
C PHE A 92 9.34 0.21 -14.88
N ARG A 93 9.77 0.41 -13.65
CA ARG A 93 11.01 -0.16 -13.12
C ARG A 93 10.87 -0.52 -11.65
N ASN A 94 11.61 -1.52 -11.23
CA ASN A 94 11.81 -1.80 -9.83
C ASN A 94 12.99 -0.97 -9.31
N LEU A 95 12.90 -0.51 -8.07
CA LEU A 95 13.97 0.20 -7.39
C LEU A 95 14.32 -0.52 -6.10
N VAL A 96 15.60 -0.82 -5.93
CA VAL A 96 16.17 -1.31 -4.69
C VAL A 96 16.96 -0.17 -4.05
N LEU A 97 16.34 0.52 -3.09
CA LEU A 97 16.98 1.64 -2.42
C LEU A 97 17.94 1.14 -1.34
N LYS A 98 19.15 1.67 -1.32
CA LYS A 98 20.07 1.46 -0.20
C LYS A 98 19.50 2.14 1.05
N PRO A 99 19.70 1.58 2.27
CA PRO A 99 19.10 2.08 3.51
C PRO A 99 19.41 3.54 3.86
N VAL A 100 20.39 4.13 3.23
CA VAL A 100 20.86 5.49 3.52
C VAL A 100 20.67 6.38 2.30
N GLY A 101 19.51 7.07 2.27
CA GLY A 101 19.44 8.41 1.70
C GLY A 101 19.68 8.62 0.20
N SER A 102 19.69 7.58 -0.64
CA SER A 102 19.71 7.78 -2.08
C SER A 102 18.31 8.05 -2.59
N ASP A 103 17.99 9.29 -2.88
CA ASP A 103 16.82 9.66 -3.70
C ASP A 103 17.14 9.25 -5.15
N GLU A 104 17.03 7.94 -5.44
CA GLU A 104 17.16 7.40 -6.79
C GLU A 104 15.91 7.63 -7.65
N PHE A 105 14.88 8.24 -7.06
CA PHE A 105 13.66 8.60 -7.78
C PHE A 105 13.94 9.70 -8.81
N THR A 106 13.49 9.49 -10.04
CA THR A 106 13.63 10.52 -11.07
C THR A 106 12.58 11.61 -10.89
N GLU A 107 12.89 12.83 -11.35
CA GLU A 107 11.92 13.93 -11.45
C GLU A 107 10.76 13.63 -12.42
N LYS A 108 10.93 12.62 -13.29
CA LYS A 108 9.90 12.16 -14.24
C LYS A 108 8.95 11.12 -13.66
N SER A 109 9.18 10.68 -12.43
CA SER A 109 8.35 9.70 -11.77
C SER A 109 6.94 10.24 -11.57
N VAL A 110 5.96 9.59 -12.19
CA VAL A 110 4.54 9.94 -12.06
C VAL A 110 3.91 9.24 -10.86
N PHE A 111 4.34 8.02 -10.59
CA PHE A 111 3.94 7.32 -9.38
C PHE A 111 5.03 6.36 -8.88
N ARG A 112 4.94 6.07 -7.59
CA ARG A 112 5.75 5.08 -6.90
C ARG A 112 4.99 4.50 -5.72
N PHE A 113 5.26 3.26 -5.40
CA PHE A 113 4.74 2.60 -4.20
C PHE A 113 5.70 1.48 -3.77
N ASN A 114 5.75 1.23 -2.46
CA ASN A 114 6.57 0.14 -1.94
C ASN A 114 5.95 -1.22 -2.30
N THR A 115 6.80 -2.22 -2.54
CA THR A 115 6.38 -3.49 -3.14
C THR A 115 6.58 -4.69 -2.24
N LEU A 116 7.82 -5.01 -1.87
CA LEU A 116 8.14 -6.27 -1.22
C LEU A 116 8.10 -6.20 0.29
N PHE A 117 7.73 -7.34 0.89
CA PHE A 117 7.98 -7.60 2.30
C PHE A 117 9.49 -7.80 2.53
N PHE A 118 10.00 -7.24 3.61
CA PHE A 118 11.41 -7.33 3.98
C PHE A 118 11.57 -7.61 5.49
N HIS A 119 12.73 -8.13 5.87
CA HIS A 119 13.12 -8.35 7.25
C HIS A 119 13.68 -7.07 7.90
N GLU A 120 13.98 -7.12 9.19
CA GLU A 120 14.54 -5.98 9.95
C GLU A 120 15.92 -5.55 9.44
N ASP A 121 16.67 -6.45 8.82
CA ASP A 121 17.95 -6.21 8.15
C ASP A 121 17.81 -5.68 6.71
N PHE A 122 16.58 -5.39 6.29
CA PHE A 122 16.21 -4.95 4.93
C PHE A 122 16.39 -5.99 3.83
N GLU A 123 16.63 -7.26 4.14
CA GLU A 123 16.59 -8.32 3.14
C GLU A 123 15.15 -8.61 2.69
N ALA A 124 14.95 -8.75 1.38
CA ALA A 124 13.65 -9.09 0.81
C ALA A 124 13.20 -10.50 1.20
N THR A 125 11.94 -10.65 1.64
CA THR A 125 11.36 -11.97 1.94
C THR A 125 11.00 -12.78 0.70
N SER A 126 11.04 -12.15 -0.48
CA SER A 126 10.85 -12.77 -1.79
C SER A 126 11.77 -12.12 -2.82
N GLY A 127 12.04 -12.85 -3.91
CA GLY A 127 13.00 -12.38 -4.91
C GLY A 127 12.47 -11.19 -5.70
N ILE A 128 13.36 -10.27 -5.99
CA ILE A 128 13.23 -9.23 -7.01
C ILE A 128 14.43 -9.38 -7.95
N ILE A 129 14.22 -9.20 -9.23
CA ILE A 129 15.29 -9.04 -10.20
C ILE A 129 15.27 -7.56 -10.59
N ASP A 130 16.40 -6.91 -10.43
CA ASP A 130 16.64 -5.50 -10.73
C ASP A 130 17.91 -5.45 -11.58
N ASP A 131 17.83 -4.92 -12.79
CA ASP A 131 18.91 -4.90 -13.78
C ASP A 131 19.65 -6.25 -13.90
N ASP A 132 18.90 -7.36 -14.07
CA ASP A 132 19.41 -8.74 -14.16
C ASP A 132 20.03 -9.31 -12.87
N GLU A 133 20.10 -8.56 -11.79
CA GLU A 133 20.61 -9.02 -10.51
C GLU A 133 19.48 -9.52 -9.58
N LEU A 134 19.63 -10.73 -9.05
CA LEU A 134 18.66 -11.28 -8.08
C LEU A 134 18.93 -10.71 -6.69
N VAL A 135 17.99 -9.92 -6.19
CA VAL A 135 17.99 -9.42 -4.81
C VAL A 135 16.98 -10.22 -3.99
N GLY A 136 17.42 -10.75 -2.84
CA GLY A 136 16.59 -11.55 -1.94
C GLY A 136 16.44 -13.01 -2.31
N VAL A 137 15.48 -13.71 -1.69
CA VAL A 137 15.33 -15.17 -1.81
C VAL A 137 14.40 -15.54 -2.96
N LYS A 138 14.87 -16.37 -3.88
CA LYS A 138 14.03 -16.90 -4.96
C LYS A 138 12.85 -17.68 -4.39
N SER A 139 11.65 -17.13 -4.50
CA SER A 139 10.44 -17.82 -4.07
C SER A 139 10.00 -18.86 -5.10
N PRO A 140 9.60 -20.06 -4.69
CA PRO A 140 9.00 -21.06 -5.58
C PRO A 140 7.56 -20.67 -6.02
N ARG A 141 7.04 -19.54 -5.57
CA ARG A 141 5.69 -19.10 -5.87
C ARG A 141 5.58 -18.60 -7.31
N LYS A 142 4.46 -18.94 -7.95
CA LYS A 142 4.29 -18.83 -9.41
C LYS A 142 3.92 -17.43 -9.91
N ASN A 143 3.36 -16.57 -9.04
CA ASN A 143 2.83 -15.29 -9.49
C ASN A 143 3.89 -14.20 -9.45
N ARG A 144 4.12 -13.59 -10.58
CA ARG A 144 5.17 -12.60 -10.78
C ARG A 144 4.62 -11.43 -11.57
N LEU A 145 5.03 -10.23 -11.21
CA LEU A 145 5.02 -9.08 -12.09
C LEU A 145 6.39 -9.01 -12.75
N ALA A 146 6.44 -8.88 -14.04
CA ALA A 146 7.66 -8.74 -14.80
C ALA A 146 7.64 -7.47 -15.62
N ILE A 147 8.80 -6.88 -15.75
CA ILE A 147 9.02 -5.70 -16.58
C ILE A 147 10.02 -6.11 -17.66
N ASN A 148 9.66 -5.93 -18.92
CA ASN A 148 10.54 -6.23 -20.04
C ASN A 148 11.49 -5.05 -20.32
N ASP A 149 12.44 -5.22 -21.27
CA ASP A 149 13.44 -4.22 -21.66
C ASP A 149 12.82 -2.88 -22.11
N ASN A 150 11.57 -2.91 -22.56
CA ASN A 150 10.83 -1.70 -22.94
C ASN A 150 10.13 -1.01 -21.75
N GLY A 151 10.26 -1.56 -20.54
CA GLY A 151 9.57 -1.08 -19.35
C GLY A 151 8.07 -1.41 -19.33
N GLU A 152 7.63 -2.47 -20.03
CA GLU A 152 6.24 -2.90 -20.05
C GLU A 152 5.98 -3.90 -18.93
N LEU A 153 4.94 -3.65 -18.13
CA LEU A 153 4.55 -4.50 -17.01
C LEU A 153 3.64 -5.64 -17.46
N MET A 154 3.99 -6.84 -17.06
CA MET A 154 3.26 -8.07 -17.37
C MET A 154 2.96 -8.88 -16.13
N ASN A 155 1.78 -9.49 -16.07
CA ASN A 155 1.45 -10.49 -15.07
C ASN A 155 1.57 -11.89 -15.69
N SER A 156 2.46 -12.71 -15.17
CA SER A 156 2.65 -14.06 -15.69
C SER A 156 2.89 -15.08 -14.59
N THR A 157 2.33 -16.27 -14.77
CA THR A 157 2.58 -17.43 -13.93
C THR A 157 3.83 -18.21 -14.36
N ASP A 158 4.35 -17.97 -15.58
CA ASP A 158 5.38 -18.77 -16.24
C ASP A 158 6.54 -17.94 -16.82
N ILE A 159 6.90 -16.86 -16.15
CA ILE A 159 8.03 -16.03 -16.58
C ILE A 159 9.31 -16.81 -16.37
N ARG A 160 10.04 -17.09 -17.45
CA ARG A 160 11.43 -17.52 -17.40
C ARG A 160 12.28 -16.28 -17.14
N ASN A 161 13.12 -16.32 -16.11
CA ASN A 161 13.95 -15.19 -15.68
C ASN A 161 14.84 -14.61 -16.80
N SER A 162 15.12 -15.38 -17.87
CA SER A 162 15.91 -14.97 -19.02
C SER A 162 15.19 -14.07 -20.04
N GLU A 163 13.91 -13.79 -19.82
CA GLU A 163 13.11 -12.98 -20.76
C GLU A 163 12.82 -11.57 -20.23
N PHE A 164 13.21 -11.28 -18.97
CA PHE A 164 12.85 -10.03 -18.32
C PHE A 164 13.99 -9.53 -17.44
N ASN A 165 14.32 -8.25 -17.58
CA ASN A 165 15.36 -7.60 -16.77
C ASN A 165 14.88 -7.43 -15.33
N ASP A 166 13.59 -7.09 -15.14
CA ASP A 166 13.00 -6.83 -13.86
C ASP A 166 11.87 -7.79 -13.55
N VAL A 167 11.94 -8.50 -12.43
CA VAL A 167 10.88 -9.41 -11.98
C VAL A 167 10.57 -9.21 -10.50
N LEU A 168 9.33 -8.87 -10.18
CA LEU A 168 8.81 -8.84 -8.84
C LEU A 168 8.09 -10.14 -8.50
N GLN A 169 8.61 -10.92 -7.57
CA GLN A 169 7.96 -12.12 -7.06
C GLN A 169 7.07 -11.75 -5.86
N ALA A 170 5.77 -11.60 -6.09
CA ALA A 170 4.84 -11.32 -5.01
C ALA A 170 4.67 -12.51 -4.06
N PRO A 171 4.81 -12.32 -2.74
CA PRO A 171 4.68 -13.40 -1.77
C PRO A 171 3.26 -13.95 -1.67
N TYR A 172 2.26 -13.13 -1.96
CA TYR A 172 0.87 -13.50 -1.83
C TYR A 172 0.03 -13.03 -3.02
N THR A 173 -0.66 -13.98 -3.65
CA THR A 173 -1.70 -13.70 -4.63
C THR A 173 -3.02 -14.21 -4.10
N PHE A 174 -4.03 -13.39 -4.20
CA PHE A 174 -5.37 -13.71 -3.73
C PHE A 174 -6.35 -13.69 -4.91
N SER A 175 -7.07 -14.79 -5.09
CA SER A 175 -8.29 -14.79 -5.91
C SER A 175 -9.48 -14.32 -5.09
N VAL A 176 -10.53 -13.87 -5.75
CA VAL A 176 -11.78 -13.44 -5.12
C VAL A 176 -12.40 -14.52 -4.20
N ARG A 177 -12.04 -15.78 -4.40
CA ARG A 177 -12.54 -16.94 -3.61
C ARG A 177 -11.70 -17.23 -2.36
N ASN A 178 -10.52 -16.64 -2.21
CA ASN A 178 -9.64 -16.91 -1.08
C ASN A 178 -10.23 -16.40 0.23
N LYS A 179 -10.20 -17.23 1.24
CA LYS A 179 -10.67 -16.86 2.60
C LYS A 179 -9.64 -16.03 3.39
N ALA A 180 -8.39 -16.02 2.98
CA ALA A 180 -7.25 -15.22 3.47
C ALA A 180 -7.33 -14.84 4.97
N GLY A 181 -7.33 -15.84 5.88
CA GLY A 181 -7.68 -15.68 7.30
C GLY A 181 -7.01 -14.52 8.03
N GLY A 182 -5.66 -14.42 7.99
CA GLY A 182 -4.90 -13.35 8.64
C GLY A 182 -5.08 -11.96 8.02
N PHE A 183 -5.53 -11.88 6.77
CA PHE A 183 -5.75 -10.62 6.07
C PHE A 183 -7.15 -10.01 6.31
N ARG A 184 -8.00 -10.65 7.12
CA ARG A 184 -9.33 -10.12 7.47
C ARG A 184 -9.30 -9.01 8.51
N SER A 185 -8.21 -8.83 9.21
CA SER A 185 -8.00 -7.73 10.16
C SER A 185 -7.78 -6.41 9.44
N LEU A 186 -8.15 -5.31 10.09
CA LEU A 186 -7.89 -3.96 9.60
C LEU A 186 -6.39 -3.63 9.70
N HIS A 187 -5.83 -3.17 8.58
CA HIS A 187 -4.42 -2.83 8.49
C HIS A 187 -4.17 -1.82 7.36
N TYR A 188 -3.03 -1.14 7.36
CA TYR A 188 -2.54 -0.53 6.13
C TYR A 188 -2.16 -1.64 5.17
N ARG A 189 -2.72 -1.63 3.97
CA ARG A 189 -2.52 -2.68 2.97
C ARG A 189 -2.49 -2.08 1.59
N GLN A 190 -1.74 -2.73 0.72
CA GLN A 190 -1.65 -2.41 -0.69
C GLN A 190 -1.83 -3.69 -1.50
N PHE A 191 -2.50 -3.55 -2.63
CA PHE A 191 -2.69 -4.62 -3.59
C PHE A 191 -2.56 -4.09 -5.01
N LEU A 192 -2.15 -4.97 -5.92
CA LEU A 192 -2.12 -4.70 -7.35
C LEU A 192 -3.01 -5.69 -8.09
N ALA A 193 -3.67 -5.21 -9.13
CA ALA A 193 -4.31 -6.02 -10.15
C ALA A 193 -3.93 -5.51 -11.53
N ILE A 194 -4.00 -6.38 -12.53
CA ILE A 194 -3.92 -6.00 -13.94
C ILE A 194 -5.23 -6.44 -14.57
N GLN A 195 -5.93 -5.49 -15.19
CA GLN A 195 -7.20 -5.74 -15.86
C GLN A 195 -7.42 -4.74 -16.98
N ASN A 196 -7.86 -5.24 -18.14
CA ASN A 196 -8.24 -4.42 -19.32
C ASN A 196 -7.16 -3.42 -19.77
N GLY A 197 -5.87 -3.76 -19.60
CA GLY A 197 -4.77 -2.88 -19.96
C GLY A 197 -4.40 -1.84 -18.88
N ASP A 198 -5.05 -1.87 -17.72
CA ASP A 198 -4.71 -1.02 -16.58
C ASP A 198 -3.98 -1.81 -15.49
N LEU A 199 -2.98 -1.19 -14.88
CA LEU A 199 -2.52 -1.54 -13.55
C LEU A 199 -3.43 -0.84 -12.53
N ILE A 200 -4.04 -1.61 -11.64
CA ILE A 200 -4.93 -1.09 -10.60
C ILE A 200 -4.22 -1.22 -9.26
N PHE A 201 -3.81 -0.09 -8.69
CA PHE A 201 -3.29 -0.02 -7.33
C PHE A 201 -4.45 0.19 -6.36
N ILE A 202 -4.54 -0.64 -5.32
CA ILE A 202 -5.63 -0.65 -4.35
C ILE A 202 -5.04 -0.47 -2.95
N SER A 203 -5.48 0.56 -2.23
CA SER A 203 -5.05 0.84 -0.86
C SER A 203 -6.16 1.50 -0.04
N GLY A 204 -5.92 1.73 1.25
CA GLY A 204 -6.70 2.68 2.02
C GLY A 204 -6.41 4.11 1.56
N ASN A 205 -7.44 4.95 1.47
CA ASN A 205 -7.25 6.37 1.16
C ASN A 205 -6.64 7.08 2.37
N GLY A 206 -5.42 7.60 2.20
CA GLY A 206 -4.68 8.24 3.28
C GLY A 206 -4.55 7.33 4.52
N ASN A 207 -5.06 7.79 5.65
CA ASN A 207 -4.97 7.08 6.93
C ASN A 207 -5.98 5.93 7.11
N SER A 208 -6.70 5.55 6.07
CA SER A 208 -7.71 4.49 6.14
C SER A 208 -7.08 3.10 6.25
N LEU A 209 -7.62 2.29 7.14
CA LEU A 209 -7.26 0.88 7.28
C LEU A 209 -8.20 0.04 6.44
N ILE A 210 -7.67 -0.92 5.71
CA ILE A 210 -8.46 -1.84 4.92
C ILE A 210 -8.18 -3.30 5.29
N SER A 211 -9.16 -4.15 5.03
CA SER A 211 -9.06 -5.61 5.20
C SER A 211 -9.13 -6.30 3.85
N TRP A 212 -8.78 -7.58 3.84
CA TRP A 212 -9.01 -8.43 2.66
C TRP A 212 -10.49 -8.47 2.24
N VAL A 213 -11.41 -8.39 3.20
CA VAL A 213 -12.86 -8.43 2.91
C VAL A 213 -13.29 -7.19 2.11
N ASP A 214 -12.70 -6.02 2.40
CA ASP A 214 -12.96 -4.78 1.66
C ASP A 214 -12.45 -4.92 0.21
N VAL A 215 -11.20 -5.40 0.05
CA VAL A 215 -10.60 -5.64 -1.26
C VAL A 215 -11.39 -6.71 -2.04
N GLN A 216 -11.84 -7.77 -1.38
CA GLN A 216 -12.67 -8.80 -2.00
C GLN A 216 -14.02 -8.25 -2.49
N SER A 217 -14.63 -7.31 -1.76
CA SER A 217 -15.85 -6.62 -2.19
C SER A 217 -15.58 -5.73 -3.39
N PHE A 218 -14.46 -5.02 -3.42
CA PHE A 218 -14.01 -4.24 -4.57
C PHE A 218 -13.78 -5.13 -5.81
N MET A 219 -13.06 -6.23 -5.63
CA MET A 219 -12.79 -7.19 -6.72
C MET A 219 -14.10 -7.73 -7.34
N LYS A 220 -15.07 -8.10 -6.50
CA LYS A 220 -16.38 -8.57 -6.98
C LYS A 220 -17.11 -7.48 -7.77
N MET A 221 -17.14 -6.26 -7.27
CA MET A 221 -17.79 -5.12 -7.92
C MET A 221 -17.15 -4.79 -9.27
N LYS A 222 -15.83 -4.95 -9.39
CA LYS A 222 -15.06 -4.63 -10.60
C LYS A 222 -14.77 -5.84 -11.50
N ASN A 223 -15.25 -7.04 -11.15
CA ASN A 223 -14.95 -8.30 -11.83
C ASN A 223 -13.45 -8.60 -11.93
N ILE A 224 -12.68 -8.24 -10.91
CA ILE A 224 -11.26 -8.56 -10.81
C ILE A 224 -11.11 -9.98 -10.27
N GLU A 225 -10.40 -10.86 -10.99
CA GLU A 225 -10.26 -12.27 -10.61
C GLU A 225 -9.20 -12.48 -9.51
N SER A 226 -8.09 -11.75 -9.59
CA SER A 226 -6.97 -11.89 -8.66
C SER A 226 -6.25 -10.57 -8.42
N VAL A 227 -5.64 -10.47 -7.24
CA VAL A 227 -4.77 -9.37 -6.84
C VAL A 227 -3.49 -9.89 -6.21
N ILE A 228 -2.44 -9.13 -6.32
CA ILE A 228 -1.15 -9.34 -5.68
C ILE A 228 -1.12 -8.48 -4.42
N ALA A 229 -0.83 -9.08 -3.26
CA ALA A 229 -0.61 -8.31 -2.03
C ALA A 229 0.82 -7.79 -2.00
N LEU A 230 0.98 -6.52 -1.78
CA LEU A 230 2.25 -5.85 -1.54
C LEU A 230 2.53 -5.75 -0.03
N ASP A 231 3.70 -5.22 0.31
CA ASP A 231 4.03 -4.95 1.70
C ASP A 231 3.02 -3.99 2.33
N GLY A 232 2.74 -4.21 3.60
CA GLY A 232 1.70 -3.53 4.35
C GLY A 232 2.18 -3.04 5.72
N GLY A 233 1.25 -2.54 6.52
CA GLY A 233 1.55 -2.09 7.87
C GLY A 233 2.33 -0.78 7.91
N ALA A 234 3.42 -0.80 8.65
CA ALA A 234 4.29 0.37 8.80
C ALA A 234 5.09 0.71 7.53
N SER A 235 5.13 -0.20 6.56
CA SER A 235 5.89 -0.02 5.32
C SER A 235 5.09 0.66 4.21
N VAL A 236 3.77 0.84 4.37
CA VAL A 236 2.94 1.43 3.32
C VAL A 236 3.39 2.85 3.03
N ASP A 237 3.82 3.05 1.79
CA ASP A 237 4.29 4.32 1.26
C ASP A 237 3.97 4.37 -0.24
N TYR A 238 3.26 5.40 -0.67
CA TYR A 238 2.96 5.61 -2.07
C TYR A 238 2.89 7.10 -2.41
N PHE A 239 3.14 7.40 -3.68
CA PHE A 239 3.03 8.73 -4.26
C PHE A 239 2.49 8.61 -5.68
N PHE A 240 1.49 9.43 -6.02
CA PHE A 240 0.95 9.61 -7.37
C PHE A 240 0.87 11.09 -7.66
N GLN A 241 1.53 11.51 -8.71
CA GLN A 241 1.54 12.91 -9.15
C GLN A 241 0.39 13.16 -10.11
N GLY A 242 -0.65 13.86 -9.65
CA GLY A 242 -1.78 14.29 -10.47
C GLY A 242 -1.56 15.69 -11.09
N ALA A 243 -2.44 16.06 -12.04
CA ALA A 243 -2.46 17.40 -12.58
C ALA A 243 -3.12 18.40 -11.62
N ASN A 244 -4.09 17.95 -10.85
CA ASN A 244 -4.88 18.77 -9.91
C ASN A 244 -4.61 18.39 -8.45
N HIS A 245 -4.32 17.10 -8.19
CA HIS A 245 -4.12 16.58 -6.85
C HIS A 245 -2.98 15.56 -6.83
N ASP A 246 -2.10 15.71 -5.85
CA ASP A 246 -1.12 14.69 -5.53
C ASP A 246 -1.68 13.77 -4.44
N PHE A 247 -1.59 12.46 -4.69
CA PHE A 247 -1.96 11.45 -3.71
C PHE A 247 -0.69 10.92 -3.07
N ASN A 248 -0.47 11.30 -1.83
CA ASN A 248 0.74 10.94 -1.10
C ASN A 248 0.37 10.39 0.28
N PHE A 249 0.93 9.25 0.63
CA PHE A 249 0.73 8.65 1.94
C PHE A 249 1.96 7.88 2.41
N SER A 250 2.31 8.08 3.66
CA SER A 250 3.25 7.24 4.41
C SER A 250 2.62 6.84 5.73
N SER A 251 2.62 5.55 6.03
CA SER A 251 2.01 4.98 7.25
C SER A 251 2.69 5.46 8.55
N ILE A 252 3.95 5.88 8.47
CA ILE A 252 4.69 6.48 9.58
C ILE A 252 5.01 7.93 9.23
N PRO A 253 4.28 8.92 9.81
CA PRO A 253 4.64 10.31 9.67
C PRO A 253 6.07 10.52 10.20
N PHE A 254 6.84 11.35 9.51
CA PHE A 254 8.25 11.63 9.83
C PHE A 254 9.22 10.44 9.71
N ARG A 255 8.83 9.34 9.07
CA ARG A 255 9.66 8.16 8.85
C ARG A 255 11.03 8.53 8.25
N ARG A 256 11.04 9.41 7.25
CA ARG A 256 12.26 9.90 6.59
C ARG A 256 13.13 10.75 7.50
N LEU A 257 12.53 11.56 8.39
CA LEU A 257 13.25 12.49 9.26
C LEU A 257 13.88 11.82 10.49
N TRP A 258 13.20 10.81 11.07
CA TRP A 258 13.57 10.27 12.38
C TRP A 258 14.27 8.92 12.33
N PHE A 259 14.00 8.12 11.30
CA PHE A 259 14.49 6.74 11.29
C PHE A 259 15.31 6.38 10.05
N ASN A 260 15.43 7.24 9.04
CA ASN A 260 16.01 6.93 7.74
C ASN A 260 15.43 5.61 7.13
N LEU A 261 14.23 5.25 7.53
CA LEU A 261 13.58 3.97 7.19
C LEU A 261 12.69 4.17 5.98
N ASN A 262 13.28 4.29 4.80
CA ASN A 262 12.52 4.08 3.56
C ASN A 262 12.28 2.58 3.41
N SER A 263 11.15 2.17 2.81
CA SER A 263 11.08 0.83 2.28
C SER A 263 12.22 0.67 1.27
N PRO A 264 12.97 -0.43 1.31
CA PRO A 264 14.07 -0.60 0.35
C PRO A 264 13.61 -0.97 -1.06
N TYR A 265 12.32 -1.31 -1.23
CA TYR A 265 11.81 -1.89 -2.49
C TYR A 265 10.60 -1.11 -2.98
N TYR A 266 10.73 -0.50 -4.15
CA TYR A 266 9.66 0.26 -4.81
C TYR A 266 9.45 -0.20 -6.24
N MET A 267 8.24 -0.02 -6.72
CA MET A 267 7.94 0.08 -8.14
C MET A 267 7.69 1.55 -8.49
N GLU A 268 8.30 1.99 -9.56
CA GLU A 268 8.16 3.33 -10.09
C GLU A 268 7.69 3.28 -11.53
N ALA A 269 6.95 4.29 -11.96
CA ALA A 269 6.61 4.48 -13.35
C ALA A 269 6.82 5.90 -13.83
N GLU A 270 7.31 5.98 -15.06
CA GLU A 270 7.51 7.20 -15.82
C GLU A 270 6.59 7.20 -17.04
N LEU A 271 6.20 8.36 -17.51
CA LEU A 271 5.50 8.50 -18.79
C LEU A 271 6.44 8.12 -19.94
N LYS A 272 5.89 7.38 -20.93
CA LYS A 272 6.59 7.03 -22.17
C LYS A 272 6.88 8.24 -23.03
#